data_f828cc56195df8e6f49cc17ee917ba03
#
_entry.id   f828cc56195df8e6f49cc17ee917ba03
#
_cell.length_a   1.000
_cell.length_b   1.000
_cell.length_c   1.000
_cell.angle_alpha   90.00
_cell.angle_beta   90.00
_cell.angle_gamma   90.00
#
_symmetry.space_group_name_H-M   'P 1'
#
loop_
_entity.id
_entity.type
_entity.pdbx_description
1 polymer ?
#
loop_
_entity_poly.entity_id
_entity_poly.type
_entity_poly.pdbx_seq_one_letter_code
_entity_poly.pdbx_strand_id
1 'polypeptide(L)'
;MVTAKLLPEQVTNEYNGNIIALYTFYAIIGMTIVRSLIHMLLPDGGSESIASIPIDTYSTEAESTVIGIFFLWGLSQLIIGVIYFIVAIRYKSLVPLMWLFFTIEYIFRLLMGFYKPIETNETAPGEVGNFIFIPLGLIMLYLSYQTSSNISNSNSK
;
A
#
# COMPACT_ATOMS: atom_id res chain seq x y z
N MET A 1 -8.13 -20.31 21.66
CA MET A 1 -8.41 -19.51 20.44
C MET A 1 -7.24 -18.54 20.25
N VAL A 2 -6.46 -18.70 19.19
CA VAL A 2 -5.37 -17.75 18.88
C VAL A 2 -5.99 -16.62 18.08
N THR A 3 -6.23 -15.49 18.70
CA THR A 3 -6.69 -14.28 18.00
C THR A 3 -5.52 -13.67 17.26
N ALA A 4 -5.72 -13.21 16.02
CA ALA A 4 -4.73 -12.44 15.30
C ALA A 4 -4.44 -11.15 16.10
N LYS A 5 -3.17 -10.92 16.42
CA LYS A 5 -2.72 -9.72 17.13
C LYS A 5 -2.03 -8.79 16.13
N LEU A 6 -2.17 -7.48 16.32
CA LEU A 6 -1.44 -6.49 15.51
C LEU A 6 0.07 -6.62 15.70
N LEU A 7 0.49 -6.80 16.93
CA LEU A 7 1.87 -7.02 17.35
C LEU A 7 1.94 -8.37 18.09
N PRO A 8 2.17 -9.46 17.38
CA PRO A 8 2.29 -10.78 18.00
C PRO A 8 3.58 -10.87 18.83
N GLU A 9 3.54 -11.58 19.95
CA GLU A 9 4.72 -11.83 20.80
C GLU A 9 5.77 -12.69 20.08
N GLN A 10 5.32 -13.57 19.19
CA GLN A 10 6.17 -14.38 18.33
C GLN A 10 5.76 -14.19 16.87
N VAL A 11 6.73 -13.87 16.03
CA VAL A 11 6.53 -13.70 14.60
C VAL A 11 6.62 -15.07 13.93
N THR A 12 5.52 -15.51 13.32
CA THR A 12 5.39 -16.82 12.67
C THR A 12 4.88 -16.71 11.25
N ASN A 13 4.91 -17.82 10.50
CA ASN A 13 4.31 -17.89 9.17
C ASN A 13 2.84 -18.35 9.21
N GLU A 14 2.24 -18.44 10.37
CA GLU A 14 0.83 -18.78 10.52
C GLU A 14 -0.04 -17.53 10.32
N TYR A 15 -1.08 -17.66 9.51
CA TYR A 15 -2.08 -16.62 9.29
C TYR A 15 -3.41 -17.05 9.91
N ASN A 16 -3.85 -16.31 10.91
CA ASN A 16 -5.07 -16.58 11.64
C ASN A 16 -6.24 -15.65 11.24
N GLY A 17 -6.03 -14.73 10.30
CA GLY A 17 -7.05 -13.82 9.80
C GLY A 17 -7.90 -14.42 8.66
N ASN A 18 -8.84 -13.62 8.15
CA ASN A 18 -9.64 -14.03 7.00
C ASN A 18 -8.79 -14.11 5.74
N ILE A 19 -8.97 -15.19 4.98
CA ILE A 19 -8.20 -15.48 3.76
C ILE A 19 -8.34 -14.40 2.67
N ILE A 20 -9.48 -13.71 2.62
CA ILE A 20 -9.70 -12.59 1.69
C ILE A 20 -8.68 -11.49 1.93
N ALA A 21 -8.43 -11.13 3.21
CA ALA A 21 -7.44 -10.11 3.54
C ALA A 21 -6.01 -10.52 3.11
N LEU A 22 -5.67 -11.80 3.18
CA LEU A 22 -4.38 -12.31 2.73
C LEU A 22 -4.24 -12.23 1.20
N TYR A 23 -5.23 -12.69 0.43
CA TYR A 23 -5.16 -12.63 -1.03
C TYR A 23 -5.21 -11.21 -1.56
N THR A 24 -6.03 -10.33 -0.97
CA THR A 24 -6.01 -8.90 -1.28
C THR A 24 -4.64 -8.30 -0.99
N PHE A 25 -3.97 -8.73 0.08
CA PHE A 25 -2.62 -8.28 0.40
C PHE A 25 -1.60 -8.67 -0.69
N TYR A 26 -1.68 -9.89 -1.26
CA TYR A 26 -0.85 -10.25 -2.41
C TYR A 26 -1.08 -9.35 -3.62
N ALA A 27 -2.33 -8.98 -3.91
CA ALA A 27 -2.64 -8.05 -4.99
C ALA A 27 -2.05 -6.65 -4.74
N ILE A 28 -2.14 -6.15 -3.50
CA ILE A 28 -1.53 -4.87 -3.09
C ILE A 28 -0.02 -4.90 -3.21
N ILE A 29 0.64 -6.00 -2.86
CA ILE A 29 2.09 -6.15 -3.06
C ILE A 29 2.45 -5.99 -4.53
N GLY A 30 1.78 -6.70 -5.42
CA GLY A 30 2.01 -6.61 -6.87
C GLY A 30 1.81 -5.18 -7.38
N MET A 31 0.71 -4.54 -7.02
CA MET A 31 0.43 -3.15 -7.37
C MET A 31 1.51 -2.20 -6.86
N THR A 32 1.95 -2.34 -5.60
CA THR A 32 2.97 -1.47 -5.00
C THR A 32 4.30 -1.60 -5.73
N ILE A 33 4.74 -2.82 -6.02
CA ILE A 33 6.01 -3.07 -6.74
C ILE A 33 5.94 -2.51 -8.16
N VAL A 34 4.87 -2.79 -8.90
CA VAL A 34 4.70 -2.30 -10.28
C VAL A 34 4.70 -0.76 -10.31
N ARG A 35 3.92 -0.13 -9.45
CA ARG A 35 3.88 1.34 -9.35
C ARG A 35 5.25 1.93 -9.00
N SER A 36 5.97 1.29 -8.08
CA SER A 36 7.32 1.73 -7.69
C SER A 36 8.28 1.70 -8.87
N LEU A 37 8.26 0.61 -9.65
CA LEU A 37 9.11 0.49 -10.84
C LEU A 37 8.75 1.52 -11.91
N ILE A 38 7.46 1.84 -12.07
CA ILE A 38 7.00 2.92 -12.95
C ILE A 38 7.65 4.25 -12.54
N HIS A 39 7.57 4.64 -11.25
CA HIS A 39 8.16 5.89 -10.77
C HIS A 39 9.70 5.92 -10.88
N MET A 40 10.36 4.78 -10.90
CA MET A 40 11.82 4.71 -11.05
C MET A 40 12.28 4.63 -12.50
N LEU A 41 11.49 4.07 -13.41
CA LEU A 41 11.95 3.71 -14.75
C LEU A 41 11.39 4.60 -15.86
N LEU A 42 10.24 5.29 -15.64
CA LEU A 42 9.74 6.25 -16.62
C LEU A 42 10.65 7.49 -16.68
N PRO A 43 10.84 8.07 -17.88
CA PRO A 43 11.69 9.27 -18.05
C PRO A 43 11.26 10.46 -17.19
N ASP A 44 9.95 10.67 -17.04
CA ASP A 44 9.34 11.73 -16.21
C ASP A 44 9.06 11.26 -14.76
N GLY A 45 9.42 10.02 -14.41
CA GLY A 45 9.07 9.41 -13.13
C GLY A 45 7.55 9.22 -12.93
N GLY A 46 6.74 9.41 -13.98
CA GLY A 46 5.28 9.42 -13.91
C GLY A 46 4.70 10.70 -13.28
N SER A 47 5.49 11.75 -13.16
CA SER A 47 5.04 13.04 -12.61
C SER A 47 4.08 13.75 -13.56
N GLU A 48 4.34 13.76 -14.84
CA GLU A 48 3.48 14.32 -15.87
C GLU A 48 2.52 13.27 -16.43
N SER A 49 3.07 12.15 -16.91
CA SER A 49 2.31 11.12 -17.63
C SER A 49 1.25 10.41 -16.78
N ILE A 50 1.41 10.39 -15.43
CA ILE A 50 0.47 9.72 -14.52
C ILE A 50 -0.13 10.71 -13.51
N ALA A 51 0.71 11.52 -12.86
CA ALA A 51 0.24 12.45 -11.83
C ALA A 51 -0.27 13.78 -12.40
N SER A 52 -0.15 14.00 -13.71
CA SER A 52 -0.64 15.20 -14.43
C SER A 52 -0.07 16.52 -13.90
N ILE A 53 1.14 16.49 -13.33
CA ILE A 53 1.86 17.68 -12.88
C ILE A 53 2.42 18.35 -14.13
N PRO A 54 2.20 19.68 -14.36
CA PRO A 54 2.63 20.39 -15.58
C PRO A 54 4.13 20.69 -15.56
N ILE A 55 4.99 19.65 -15.46
CA ILE A 55 6.44 19.82 -15.35
C ILE A 55 7.07 20.40 -16.62
N ASP A 56 6.42 20.24 -17.77
CA ASP A 56 6.78 20.83 -19.04
C ASP A 56 6.79 22.37 -19.04
N THR A 57 6.05 22.99 -18.10
CA THR A 57 6.02 24.45 -17.89
C THR A 57 7.10 24.93 -16.93
N TYR A 58 7.86 24.02 -16.31
CA TYR A 58 8.87 24.35 -15.30
C TYR A 58 10.23 24.68 -15.95
N SER A 59 11.13 25.32 -15.16
CA SER A 59 12.53 25.38 -15.60
C SER A 59 13.14 23.96 -15.60
N THR A 60 14.16 23.74 -16.43
CA THR A 60 14.84 22.43 -16.53
C THR A 60 15.35 21.93 -15.17
N GLU A 61 15.80 22.81 -14.29
CA GLU A 61 16.28 22.49 -12.95
C GLU A 61 15.11 22.06 -12.02
N ALA A 62 13.97 22.74 -12.13
CA ALA A 62 12.78 22.41 -11.35
C ALA A 62 12.17 21.08 -11.82
N GLU A 63 12.05 20.87 -13.12
CA GLU A 63 11.64 19.61 -13.74
C GLU A 63 12.50 18.45 -13.25
N SER A 64 13.83 18.54 -13.39
CA SER A 64 14.78 17.53 -12.93
C SER A 64 14.64 17.24 -11.44
N THR A 65 14.35 18.25 -10.62
CA THR A 65 14.14 18.10 -9.18
C THR A 65 12.88 17.29 -8.90
N VAL A 66 11.77 17.58 -9.59
CA VAL A 66 10.51 16.81 -9.44
C VAL A 66 10.71 15.36 -9.84
N ILE A 67 11.34 15.10 -11.00
CA ILE A 67 11.63 13.72 -11.46
C ILE A 67 12.50 12.97 -10.43
N GLY A 68 13.54 13.62 -9.89
CA GLY A 68 14.38 13.05 -8.83
C GLY A 68 13.61 12.71 -7.57
N ILE A 69 12.68 13.56 -7.15
CA ILE A 69 11.80 13.30 -5.99
C ILE A 69 10.89 12.09 -6.28
N PHE A 70 10.30 11.98 -7.46
CA PHE A 70 9.47 10.85 -7.87
C PHE A 70 10.26 9.54 -7.89
N PHE A 71 11.52 9.56 -8.38
CA PHE A 71 12.41 8.40 -8.32
C PHE A 71 12.66 7.95 -6.87
N LEU A 72 13.02 8.87 -5.97
CA LEU A 72 13.28 8.57 -4.56
C LEU A 72 12.02 8.06 -3.85
N TRP A 73 10.86 8.62 -4.19
CA TRP A 73 9.59 8.13 -3.70
C TRP A 73 9.30 6.72 -4.22
N GLY A 74 9.52 6.46 -5.51
CA GLY A 74 9.43 5.13 -6.11
C GLY A 74 10.33 4.11 -5.40
N LEU A 75 11.59 4.48 -5.13
CA LEU A 75 12.53 3.63 -4.39
C LEU A 75 12.01 3.31 -2.98
N SER A 76 11.52 4.31 -2.24
CA SER A 76 10.94 4.10 -0.91
C SER A 76 9.74 3.15 -0.94
N GLN A 77 8.86 3.30 -1.93
CA GLN A 77 7.72 2.41 -2.15
C GLN A 77 8.15 0.99 -2.55
N LEU A 78 9.23 0.85 -3.32
CA LEU A 78 9.77 -0.46 -3.66
C LEU A 78 10.27 -1.20 -2.42
N ILE A 79 10.99 -0.50 -1.53
CA ILE A 79 11.46 -1.08 -0.26
C ILE A 79 10.26 -1.54 0.58
N ILE A 80 9.21 -0.73 0.69
CA ILE A 80 7.96 -1.11 1.39
C ILE A 80 7.32 -2.34 0.72
N GLY A 81 7.24 -2.37 -0.61
CA GLY A 81 6.72 -3.50 -1.37
C GLY A 81 7.50 -4.80 -1.13
N VAL A 82 8.83 -4.72 -1.04
CA VAL A 82 9.70 -5.86 -0.69
C VAL A 82 9.44 -6.33 0.74
N ILE A 83 9.28 -5.41 1.70
CA ILE A 83 8.92 -5.75 3.09
C ILE A 83 7.57 -6.46 3.11
N TYR A 84 6.56 -5.94 2.42
CA TYR A 84 5.24 -6.58 2.30
C TYR A 84 5.35 -7.98 1.72
N PHE A 85 6.15 -8.16 0.66
CA PHE A 85 6.40 -9.46 0.06
C PHE A 85 7.03 -10.45 1.04
N ILE A 86 8.07 -10.04 1.77
CA ILE A 86 8.72 -10.89 2.80
C ILE A 86 7.71 -11.28 3.88
N VAL A 87 6.90 -10.33 4.34
CA VAL A 87 5.85 -10.60 5.34
C VAL A 87 4.84 -11.62 4.80
N ALA A 88 4.38 -11.44 3.56
CA ALA A 88 3.37 -12.30 2.94
C ALA A 88 3.83 -13.76 2.76
N ILE A 89 5.15 -14.00 2.57
CA ILE A 89 5.66 -15.36 2.35
C ILE A 89 6.25 -16.00 3.60
N ARG A 90 6.79 -15.20 4.55
CA ARG A 90 7.56 -15.73 5.68
C ARG A 90 7.02 -15.36 7.07
N TYR A 91 6.28 -14.27 7.18
CA TYR A 91 5.89 -13.70 8.47
C TYR A 91 4.42 -13.30 8.48
N LYS A 92 3.53 -14.18 8.02
CA LYS A 92 2.11 -13.89 7.81
C LYS A 92 1.37 -13.42 9.07
N SER A 93 1.88 -13.71 10.25
CA SER A 93 1.35 -13.17 11.51
C SER A 93 1.43 -11.63 11.60
N LEU A 94 2.27 -10.97 10.76
CA LEU A 94 2.39 -9.51 10.66
C LEU A 94 1.49 -8.86 9.59
N VAL A 95 0.72 -9.63 8.84
CA VAL A 95 -0.20 -9.09 7.82
C VAL A 95 -1.16 -8.03 8.38
N PRO A 96 -1.75 -8.19 9.60
CA PRO A 96 -2.57 -7.13 10.17
C PRO A 96 -1.80 -5.80 10.38
N LEU A 97 -0.54 -5.87 10.79
CA LEU A 97 0.31 -4.68 10.95
C LEU A 97 0.58 -4.00 9.61
N MET A 98 0.79 -4.78 8.54
CA MET A 98 0.99 -4.22 7.20
C MET A 98 -0.26 -3.53 6.68
N TRP A 99 -1.46 -4.07 6.95
CA TRP A 99 -2.72 -3.41 6.63
C TRP A 99 -2.91 -2.09 7.39
N LEU A 100 -2.45 -2.02 8.64
CA LEU A 100 -2.45 -0.77 9.40
C LEU A 100 -1.54 0.27 8.72
N PHE A 101 -0.29 -0.09 8.38
CA PHE A 101 0.64 0.84 7.73
C PHE A 101 0.13 1.29 6.37
N PHE A 102 -0.41 0.38 5.56
CA PHE A 102 -1.07 0.71 4.30
C PHE A 102 -2.20 1.74 4.51
N THR A 103 -3.07 1.52 5.48
CA THR A 103 -4.19 2.43 5.77
C THR A 103 -3.70 3.80 6.21
N ILE A 104 -2.71 3.86 7.11
CA ILE A 104 -2.09 5.11 7.56
C ILE A 104 -1.48 5.86 6.37
N GLU A 105 -0.74 5.20 5.50
CA GLU A 105 -0.13 5.82 4.33
C GLU A 105 -1.19 6.51 3.46
N TYR A 106 -2.30 5.82 3.13
CA TYR A 106 -3.34 6.40 2.28
C TYR A 106 -4.11 7.52 2.97
N ILE A 107 -4.32 7.46 4.29
CA ILE A 107 -4.87 8.58 5.07
C ILE A 107 -3.97 9.81 4.96
N PHE A 108 -2.65 9.65 5.15
CA PHE A 108 -1.71 10.78 5.05
C PHE A 108 -1.60 11.33 3.63
N ARG A 109 -1.71 10.48 2.60
CA ARG A 109 -1.80 10.93 1.19
C ARG A 109 -3.01 11.83 0.96
N LEU A 110 -4.17 11.43 1.49
CA LEU A 110 -5.38 12.25 1.40
C LEU A 110 -5.21 13.57 2.15
N LEU A 111 -4.69 13.54 3.37
CA LEU A 111 -4.44 14.74 4.18
C LEU A 111 -3.45 15.69 3.53
N MET A 112 -2.43 15.16 2.85
CA MET A 112 -1.45 15.97 2.10
C MET A 112 -2.13 16.79 1.00
N GLY A 113 -3.10 16.22 0.29
CA GLY A 113 -3.87 16.93 -0.73
C GLY A 113 -4.59 18.18 -0.20
N PHE A 114 -4.99 18.18 1.09
CA PHE A 114 -5.56 19.37 1.73
C PHE A 114 -4.53 20.32 2.32
N TYR A 115 -3.42 19.81 2.84
CA TYR A 115 -2.42 20.61 3.54
C TYR A 115 -1.39 21.23 2.60
N LYS A 116 -0.98 20.51 1.57
CA LYS A 116 -0.01 20.94 0.55
C LYS A 116 -0.48 20.46 -0.81
N PRO A 117 -1.53 21.03 -1.38
CA PRO A 117 -2.05 20.61 -2.68
C PRO A 117 -0.97 20.73 -3.74
N ILE A 118 -0.87 19.73 -4.61
CA ILE A 118 -0.03 19.74 -5.80
C ILE A 118 -0.92 20.24 -6.95
N GLU A 119 -0.43 21.20 -7.71
CA GLU A 119 -1.12 21.66 -8.93
C GLU A 119 -1.00 20.57 -10.00
N THR A 120 -2.12 20.18 -10.57
CA THR A 120 -2.22 19.16 -11.63
C THR A 120 -3.15 19.64 -12.73
N ASN A 121 -2.88 19.28 -13.99
CA ASN A 121 -3.74 19.64 -15.12
C ASN A 121 -5.06 18.86 -15.10
N GLU A 122 -5.03 17.64 -14.56
CA GLU A 122 -6.20 16.73 -14.48
C GLU A 122 -6.21 16.03 -13.12
N THR A 123 -7.34 15.43 -12.76
CA THR A 123 -7.43 14.61 -11.53
C THR A 123 -6.51 13.39 -11.65
N ALA A 124 -5.47 13.35 -10.84
CA ALA A 124 -4.51 12.26 -10.84
C ALA A 124 -5.18 10.95 -10.37
N PRO A 125 -4.86 9.79 -10.98
CA PRO A 125 -5.38 8.48 -10.53
C PRO A 125 -5.08 8.20 -9.05
N GLY A 126 -3.99 8.75 -8.52
CA GLY A 126 -3.62 8.65 -7.10
C GLY A 126 -4.60 9.33 -6.15
N GLU A 127 -5.23 10.43 -6.56
CA GLU A 127 -6.26 11.12 -5.76
C GLU A 127 -7.52 10.27 -5.63
N VAL A 128 -8.02 9.73 -6.75
CA VAL A 128 -9.15 8.80 -6.76
C VAL A 128 -8.80 7.55 -5.94
N GLY A 129 -7.58 7.05 -6.08
CA GLY A 129 -7.07 5.91 -5.33
C GLY A 129 -7.18 6.07 -3.82
N ASN A 130 -6.96 7.27 -3.27
CA ASN A 130 -7.04 7.52 -1.83
C ASN A 130 -8.46 7.21 -1.28
N PHE A 131 -9.51 7.58 -2.01
CA PHE A 131 -10.89 7.32 -1.60
C PHE A 131 -11.27 5.84 -1.66
N ILE A 132 -10.59 5.05 -2.49
CA ILE A 132 -10.81 3.59 -2.62
C ILE A 132 -9.96 2.83 -1.59
N PHE A 133 -8.69 3.19 -1.46
CA PHE A 133 -7.74 2.41 -0.66
C PHE A 133 -7.86 2.63 0.84
N ILE A 134 -8.39 3.78 1.31
CA ILE A 134 -8.67 3.98 2.74
C ILE A 134 -9.74 3.01 3.23
N PRO A 135 -10.97 2.97 2.67
CA PRO A 135 -11.97 2.00 3.11
C PRO A 135 -11.53 0.55 2.88
N LEU A 136 -10.84 0.25 1.78
CA LEU A 136 -10.26 -1.08 1.54
C LEU A 136 -9.31 -1.47 2.67
N GLY A 137 -8.37 -0.59 3.02
CA GLY A 137 -7.40 -0.83 4.08
C GLY A 137 -8.06 -1.08 5.44
N LEU A 138 -9.06 -0.28 5.80
CA LEU A 138 -9.83 -0.46 7.04
C LEU A 138 -10.58 -1.80 7.07
N ILE A 139 -11.25 -2.16 5.97
CA ILE A 139 -11.97 -3.44 5.86
C ILE A 139 -10.99 -4.62 5.95
N MET A 140 -9.86 -4.57 5.22
CA MET A 140 -8.88 -5.66 5.22
C MET A 140 -8.15 -5.75 6.57
N LEU A 141 -7.88 -4.62 7.22
CA LEU A 141 -7.37 -4.60 8.59
C LEU A 141 -8.35 -5.32 9.54
N TYR A 142 -9.63 -4.97 9.50
CA TYR A 142 -10.66 -5.62 10.30
C TYR A 142 -10.74 -7.13 10.02
N LEU A 143 -10.79 -7.54 8.75
CA LEU A 143 -10.83 -8.95 8.36
C LEU A 143 -9.57 -9.71 8.77
N SER A 144 -8.42 -9.06 8.77
CA SER A 144 -7.17 -9.68 9.20
C SER A 144 -7.09 -9.96 10.70
N TYR A 145 -7.96 -9.30 11.51
CA TYR A 145 -8.15 -9.59 12.93
C TYR A 145 -9.16 -10.69 13.22
N GLN A 146 -10.07 -10.96 12.28
CA GLN A 146 -11.08 -12.02 12.48
C GLN A 146 -10.41 -13.38 12.40
N THR A 147 -10.44 -14.12 13.49
CA THR A 147 -10.06 -15.53 13.52
C THR A 147 -11.02 -16.33 12.63
N SER A 148 -10.50 -17.17 11.73
CA SER A 148 -11.29 -18.13 10.96
C SER A 148 -11.93 -19.13 11.93
N SER A 149 -13.16 -18.85 12.38
CA SER A 149 -13.92 -19.71 13.29
C SER A 149 -14.57 -20.93 12.62
N ASN A 150 -14.13 -21.31 11.41
CA ASN A 150 -14.83 -22.27 10.57
C ASN A 150 -14.15 -23.64 10.42
N ILE A 151 -13.42 -24.15 11.42
CA ILE A 151 -12.96 -25.57 11.38
C ILE A 151 -13.09 -26.23 12.77
N SER A 152 -14.25 -26.28 13.38
CA SER A 152 -14.42 -27.18 14.53
C SER A 152 -15.79 -27.87 14.68
N ASN A 153 -16.68 -27.77 13.70
CA ASN A 153 -18.01 -28.43 13.80
C ASN A 153 -18.21 -29.62 12.88
N SER A 154 -17.17 -30.25 12.31
CA SER A 154 -17.35 -31.45 11.48
C SER A 154 -16.86 -32.78 12.11
N ASN A 155 -16.32 -32.77 13.33
CA ASN A 155 -15.82 -34.00 13.97
C ASN A 155 -16.53 -34.39 15.29
N SER A 156 -17.81 -34.06 15.43
CA SER A 156 -18.67 -34.60 16.49
C SER A 156 -19.98 -35.13 15.90
N LYS A 157 -19.88 -36.20 15.13
CA LYS A 157 -20.98 -37.18 14.95
C LYS A 157 -20.38 -38.54 14.80
#